data_6d3b1f7ce6b95cae34af5f7609b28535
#
_entry.id   6d3b1f7ce6b95cae34af5f7609b28535
#
_cell.length_a   1.000
_cell.length_b   1.000
_cell.length_c   1.000
_cell.angle_alpha   90.00
_cell.angle_beta   90.00
_cell.angle_gamma   90.00
#
_symmetry.space_group_name_H-M   'P 1'
#
loop_
_entity.id
_entity.type
_entity.pdbx_description
1 polymer ?
#
loop_
_entity_poly.entity_id
_entity_poly.type
_entity_poly.pdbx_seq_one_letter_code
_entity_poly.pdbx_strand_id
1 'polypeptide(L)'
;MLGTGPGMTEENGVMLRSGTFALTALLAALSAIGPLTTDMYLPSLPDIARQLSASTAQVQFTISAYLFGFAVGQILYGPVSDRHGRKPVLLAAVGLYCAASLACALSTSIEMLIAARALQALGGSGGIVLARAIVRDLYAGARAGRELSVIGSVTALAPVLAPVAGGMLQTGFGWRSIFFALVAAGLTGAGVVWILLPETLSRRAAEPVSPSSMLKSYRVVARNSAYLAYLGLATTSYAGLFAWISGASFVLQNLYGLSPFHFGIAFALGSVGYMTGTTLAARLVLRLGLDRTIGLGGGACAAGGLGMVVALALGLTSATSLVLPIAVYLAGLGMVLPQSIAGAMTPFPERAGAASALLGFVQQSAAALCGAIVGALLGSSAWPLAAAVAAMGCATLGLWIVTRALRARAAKQH
;
A
#
# COMPACT_ATOMS: atom_id res chain seq x y z
N MET A 1 38.05 28.62 -23.94
CA MET A 1 38.72 27.94 -22.84
C MET A 1 37.66 27.32 -21.96
N LEU A 2 37.50 26.02 -22.09
CA LEU A 2 36.49 25.22 -21.34
C LEU A 2 37.12 24.83 -20.03
N GLY A 3 36.55 25.34 -18.91
CA GLY A 3 36.94 24.98 -17.56
C GLY A 3 36.36 23.61 -17.17
N THR A 4 37.25 22.64 -17.04
CA THR A 4 36.98 21.32 -16.46
C THR A 4 36.65 21.47 -14.98
N GLY A 5 35.46 21.08 -14.57
CA GLY A 5 35.06 20.99 -13.16
C GLY A 5 35.87 19.92 -12.39
N PRO A 6 35.96 20.03 -11.05
CA PRO A 6 36.85 19.23 -10.23
C PRO A 6 36.50 17.75 -10.28
N GLY A 7 37.54 16.94 -10.41
CA GLY A 7 37.51 15.51 -10.55
C GLY A 7 36.82 14.79 -9.41
N MET A 8 35.89 13.92 -9.78
CA MET A 8 35.44 12.83 -8.91
C MET A 8 36.58 11.80 -8.86
N THR A 9 37.20 11.68 -7.73
CA THR A 9 38.11 10.58 -7.43
C THR A 9 37.39 9.25 -7.62
N GLU A 10 37.90 8.43 -8.54
CA GLU A 10 37.51 7.04 -8.73
C GLU A 10 37.97 6.23 -7.49
N GLU A 11 37.10 6.15 -6.50
CA GLU A 11 37.17 5.03 -5.55
C GLU A 11 36.50 3.83 -6.20
N ASN A 12 37.28 2.78 -6.44
CA ASN A 12 36.91 1.49 -7.04
C ASN A 12 35.90 0.75 -6.15
N GLY A 13 34.61 1.13 -6.22
CA GLY A 13 33.49 0.39 -5.69
C GLY A 13 32.43 0.21 -6.78
N VAL A 14 31.88 -0.98 -6.93
CA VAL A 14 30.77 -1.27 -7.86
C VAL A 14 29.52 -0.54 -7.37
N MET A 15 29.44 0.76 -7.63
CA MET A 15 28.26 1.57 -7.29
C MET A 15 27.19 1.47 -8.38
N LEU A 16 25.94 1.40 -7.98
CA LEU A 16 24.80 1.44 -8.92
C LEU A 16 24.74 2.83 -9.58
N ARG A 17 25.01 2.85 -10.89
CA ARG A 17 24.92 4.09 -11.68
C ARG A 17 23.46 4.43 -11.97
N SER A 18 23.16 5.73 -12.03
CA SER A 18 21.86 6.22 -12.48
C SER A 18 21.55 5.66 -13.89
N GLY A 19 20.33 5.11 -14.08
CA GLY A 19 19.88 4.53 -15.33
C GLY A 19 20.18 3.04 -15.52
N THR A 20 20.70 2.35 -14.50
CA THR A 20 20.85 0.90 -14.56
C THR A 20 19.58 0.19 -14.11
N PHE A 21 19.26 -0.93 -14.77
CA PHE A 21 18.14 -1.81 -14.36
C PHE A 21 18.27 -2.27 -12.90
N ALA A 22 19.50 -2.50 -12.43
CA ALA A 22 19.78 -2.94 -11.07
C ALA A 22 19.33 -1.92 -10.00
N LEU A 23 19.52 -0.61 -10.25
CA LEU A 23 19.02 0.43 -9.35
C LEU A 23 17.49 0.45 -9.31
N THR A 24 16.84 0.41 -10.47
CA THR A 24 15.37 0.37 -10.55
C THR A 24 14.81 -0.87 -9.86
N ALA A 25 15.44 -2.04 -10.06
CA ALA A 25 15.06 -3.29 -9.40
C ALA A 25 15.20 -3.21 -7.88
N LEU A 26 16.30 -2.64 -7.37
CA LEU A 26 16.49 -2.40 -5.94
C LEU A 26 15.40 -1.49 -5.36
N LEU A 27 15.13 -0.36 -6.00
CA LEU A 27 14.11 0.59 -5.55
C LEU A 27 12.70 -0.03 -5.60
N ALA A 28 12.43 -0.86 -6.61
CA ALA A 28 11.18 -1.60 -6.73
C ALA A 28 11.05 -2.66 -5.61
N ALA A 29 12.10 -3.43 -5.32
CA ALA A 29 12.11 -4.40 -4.24
C ALA A 29 11.89 -3.73 -2.87
N LEU A 30 12.57 -2.61 -2.59
CA LEU A 30 12.37 -1.84 -1.37
C LEU A 30 10.93 -1.28 -1.25
N SER A 31 10.34 -0.85 -2.37
CA SER A 31 8.96 -0.37 -2.40
C SER A 31 7.94 -1.50 -2.18
N ALA A 32 8.27 -2.72 -2.60
CA ALA A 32 7.42 -3.89 -2.45
C ALA A 32 7.42 -4.47 -1.03
N ILE A 33 8.36 -4.09 -0.15
CA ILE A 33 8.44 -4.57 1.24
C ILE A 33 7.10 -4.40 1.96
N GLY A 34 6.44 -3.25 1.83
CA GLY A 34 5.17 -2.97 2.48
C GLY A 34 4.07 -3.98 2.11
N PRO A 35 3.66 -4.07 0.84
CA PRO A 35 2.69 -5.05 0.38
C PRO A 35 3.10 -6.50 0.65
N LEU A 36 4.35 -6.88 0.41
CA LEU A 36 4.85 -8.23 0.71
C LEU A 36 4.63 -8.59 2.18
N THR A 37 5.00 -7.68 3.10
CA THR A 37 4.87 -7.90 4.54
C THR A 37 3.41 -8.04 4.98
N THR A 38 2.48 -7.33 4.34
CA THR A 38 1.06 -7.44 4.65
C THR A 38 0.48 -8.72 4.09
N ASP A 39 0.73 -9.00 2.82
CA ASP A 39 0.00 -10.02 2.09
C ASP A 39 0.53 -11.45 2.36
N MET A 40 1.83 -11.61 2.62
CA MET A 40 2.40 -12.90 3.06
C MET A 40 1.88 -13.33 4.45
N TYR A 41 1.49 -12.36 5.29
CA TYR A 41 1.01 -12.59 6.64
C TYR A 41 -0.44 -13.12 6.68
N LEU A 42 -1.26 -12.79 5.67
CA LEU A 42 -2.70 -13.05 5.67
C LEU A 42 -3.08 -14.54 5.83
N PRO A 43 -2.41 -15.50 5.15
CA PRO A 43 -2.74 -16.93 5.31
C PRO A 43 -2.57 -17.44 6.74
N SER A 44 -1.79 -16.75 7.56
CA SER A 44 -1.43 -17.19 8.92
C SER A 44 -2.36 -16.68 10.01
N LEU A 45 -3.27 -15.74 9.72
CA LEU A 45 -4.08 -15.09 10.74
C LEU A 45 -4.89 -16.07 11.62
N PRO A 46 -5.56 -17.12 11.07
CA PRO A 46 -6.28 -18.08 11.91
C PRO A 46 -5.36 -18.92 12.81
N ASP A 47 -4.16 -19.24 12.34
CA ASP A 47 -3.20 -20.01 13.10
C ASP A 47 -2.57 -19.19 14.24
N ILE A 48 -2.28 -17.93 14.00
CA ILE A 48 -1.84 -16.96 15.01
C ILE A 48 -2.88 -16.82 16.11
N ALA A 49 -4.18 -16.71 15.75
CA ALA A 49 -5.27 -16.66 16.69
C ALA A 49 -5.25 -17.87 17.64
N ARG A 50 -5.09 -19.07 17.08
CA ARG A 50 -5.02 -20.32 17.85
C ARG A 50 -3.78 -20.39 18.73
N GLN A 51 -2.60 -20.14 18.18
CA GLN A 51 -1.33 -20.31 18.88
C GLN A 51 -1.08 -19.26 19.97
N LEU A 52 -1.56 -18.04 19.80
CA LEU A 52 -1.45 -16.97 20.78
C LEU A 52 -2.71 -16.85 21.65
N SER A 53 -3.67 -17.77 21.53
CA SER A 53 -4.95 -17.76 22.28
C SER A 53 -5.66 -16.40 22.19
N ALA A 54 -5.61 -15.78 21.00
CA ALA A 54 -6.12 -14.45 20.73
C ALA A 54 -7.47 -14.50 19.99
N SER A 55 -8.31 -13.51 20.23
CA SER A 55 -9.54 -13.34 19.47
C SER A 55 -9.25 -12.92 18.02
N THR A 56 -10.19 -13.18 17.10
CA THR A 56 -10.12 -12.70 15.72
C THR A 56 -9.90 -11.18 15.66
N ALA A 57 -10.58 -10.43 16.51
CA ALA A 57 -10.43 -8.98 16.59
C ALA A 57 -9.01 -8.55 16.97
N GLN A 58 -8.39 -9.20 17.96
CA GLN A 58 -7.01 -8.91 18.37
C GLN A 58 -6.01 -9.21 17.24
N VAL A 59 -6.17 -10.33 16.54
CA VAL A 59 -5.29 -10.66 15.41
C VAL A 59 -5.46 -9.68 14.26
N GLN A 60 -6.68 -9.25 13.96
CA GLN A 60 -6.91 -8.23 12.94
C GLN A 60 -6.38 -6.86 13.34
N PHE A 61 -6.34 -6.56 14.65
CA PHE A 61 -5.72 -5.34 15.12
C PHE A 61 -4.23 -5.28 14.81
N THR A 62 -3.54 -6.41 14.59
CA THR A 62 -2.14 -6.43 14.10
C THR A 62 -2.02 -5.81 12.70
N ILE A 63 -3.03 -5.99 11.82
CA ILE A 63 -3.08 -5.37 10.50
C ILE A 63 -3.33 -3.87 10.63
N SER A 64 -4.28 -3.48 11.48
CA SER A 64 -4.59 -2.07 11.72
C SER A 64 -3.40 -1.31 12.32
N ALA A 65 -2.68 -1.92 13.27
CA ALA A 65 -1.47 -1.39 13.87
C ALA A 65 -0.35 -1.23 12.82
N TYR A 66 -0.22 -2.21 11.91
CA TYR A 66 0.70 -2.13 10.78
C TYR A 66 0.36 -0.93 9.86
N LEU A 67 -0.89 -0.78 9.45
CA LEU A 67 -1.31 0.32 8.58
C LEU A 67 -1.10 1.69 9.24
N PHE A 68 -1.38 1.80 10.52
CA PHE A 68 -1.13 3.03 11.28
C PHE A 68 0.36 3.36 11.35
N GLY A 69 1.21 2.39 11.71
CA GLY A 69 2.67 2.57 11.71
C GLY A 69 3.21 2.97 10.33
N PHE A 70 2.64 2.38 9.26
CA PHE A 70 2.98 2.71 7.89
C PHE A 70 2.59 4.15 7.51
N ALA A 71 1.39 4.59 7.93
CA ALA A 71 0.91 5.96 7.72
C ALA A 71 1.80 7.00 8.42
N VAL A 72 2.20 6.74 9.66
CA VAL A 72 3.12 7.61 10.42
C VAL A 72 4.46 7.72 9.70
N GLY A 73 5.03 6.60 9.25
CA GLY A 73 6.30 6.60 8.54
C GLY A 73 6.27 7.36 7.21
N GLN A 74 5.15 7.32 6.47
CA GLN A 74 5.00 8.11 5.24
C GLN A 74 5.15 9.61 5.45
N ILE A 75 4.76 10.13 6.61
CA ILE A 75 4.89 11.54 6.95
C ILE A 75 6.34 11.86 7.40
N LEU A 76 6.97 10.94 8.13
CA LEU A 76 8.26 11.18 8.79
C LEU A 76 9.46 11.09 7.84
N TYR A 77 9.51 10.06 6.97
CA TYR A 77 10.74 9.76 6.23
C TYR A 77 11.12 10.81 5.18
N GLY A 78 10.18 11.51 4.59
CA GLY A 78 10.48 12.61 3.66
C GLY A 78 11.38 13.65 4.31
N PRO A 79 10.86 14.43 5.30
CA PRO A 79 11.62 15.49 5.96
C PRO A 79 12.89 15.00 6.65
N VAL A 80 12.86 13.81 7.28
CA VAL A 80 14.04 13.26 7.95
C VAL A 80 15.16 12.99 6.95
N SER A 81 14.83 12.42 5.79
CA SER A 81 15.83 12.10 4.76
C SER A 81 16.34 13.32 3.99
N ASP A 82 15.54 14.39 3.89
CA ASP A 82 15.97 15.67 3.31
C ASP A 82 17.07 16.34 4.15
N ARG A 83 17.11 16.03 5.44
CA ARG A 83 18.11 16.57 6.38
C ARG A 83 19.32 15.67 6.56
N HIS A 84 19.11 14.37 6.73
CA HIS A 84 20.18 13.44 7.14
C HIS A 84 20.79 12.67 5.96
N GLY A 85 20.20 12.76 4.77
CA GLY A 85 20.58 12.00 3.58
C GLY A 85 19.65 10.81 3.34
N ARG A 86 19.54 10.39 2.07
CA ARG A 86 18.66 9.29 1.65
C ARG A 86 19.16 7.94 2.16
N LYS A 87 20.43 7.65 1.90
CA LYS A 87 21.05 6.37 2.24
C LYS A 87 21.05 6.04 3.72
N PRO A 88 21.54 6.94 4.64
CA PRO A 88 21.55 6.62 6.07
C PRO A 88 20.16 6.43 6.64
N VAL A 89 19.17 7.25 6.21
CA VAL A 89 17.79 7.12 6.69
C VAL A 89 17.13 5.85 6.15
N LEU A 90 17.42 5.46 4.91
CA LEU A 90 16.93 4.20 4.33
C LEU A 90 17.50 2.99 5.09
N LEU A 91 18.79 2.99 5.39
CA LEU A 91 19.43 1.92 6.18
C LEU A 91 18.85 1.82 7.58
N ALA A 92 18.63 2.97 8.26
CA ALA A 92 18.00 3.00 9.58
C ALA A 92 16.54 2.45 9.52
N ALA A 93 15.79 2.82 8.48
CA ALA A 93 14.43 2.33 8.27
C ALA A 93 14.38 0.82 8.02
N VAL A 94 15.24 0.29 7.14
CA VAL A 94 15.34 -1.16 6.88
C VAL A 94 15.89 -1.90 8.10
N GLY A 95 16.82 -1.32 8.85
CA GLY A 95 17.30 -1.88 10.12
C GLY A 95 16.17 -2.01 11.16
N LEU A 96 15.36 -0.96 11.33
CA LEU A 96 14.16 -1.01 12.17
C LEU A 96 13.17 -2.08 11.70
N TYR A 97 12.95 -2.16 10.38
CA TYR A 97 12.09 -3.19 9.78
C TYR A 97 12.58 -4.61 10.10
N CYS A 98 13.87 -4.89 9.95
CA CYS A 98 14.45 -6.20 10.27
C CYS A 98 14.33 -6.53 11.75
N ALA A 99 14.68 -5.59 12.64
CA ALA A 99 14.58 -5.78 14.09
C ALA A 99 13.13 -6.04 14.53
N ALA A 100 12.18 -5.26 14.01
CA ALA A 100 10.76 -5.44 14.30
C ALA A 100 10.20 -6.73 13.68
N SER A 101 10.65 -7.14 12.49
CA SER A 101 10.29 -8.42 11.87
C SER A 101 10.77 -9.59 12.72
N LEU A 102 11.99 -9.51 13.27
CA LEU A 102 12.50 -10.51 14.21
C LEU A 102 11.67 -10.53 15.50
N ALA A 103 11.30 -9.38 16.04
CA ALA A 103 10.41 -9.29 17.19
C ALA A 103 9.02 -9.91 16.89
N CYS A 104 8.48 -9.74 15.68
CA CYS A 104 7.27 -10.45 15.25
C CYS A 104 7.48 -11.97 15.26
N ALA A 105 8.58 -12.48 14.71
CA ALA A 105 8.87 -13.91 14.68
C ALA A 105 8.99 -14.52 16.07
N LEU A 106 9.54 -13.77 17.02
CA LEU A 106 9.78 -14.19 18.40
C LEU A 106 8.62 -13.87 19.36
N SER A 107 7.52 -13.28 18.87
CA SER A 107 6.41 -12.90 19.74
C SER A 107 5.73 -14.10 20.38
N THR A 108 5.48 -13.99 21.69
CA THR A 108 4.84 -15.00 22.54
C THR A 108 3.44 -14.57 22.96
N SER A 109 3.07 -13.32 22.77
CA SER A 109 1.72 -12.79 23.03
C SER A 109 1.23 -11.95 21.85
N ILE A 110 -0.09 -11.75 21.80
CA ILE A 110 -0.70 -10.94 20.73
C ILE A 110 -0.36 -9.46 20.89
N GLU A 111 -0.20 -8.95 22.10
CA GLU A 111 0.16 -7.57 22.40
C GLU A 111 1.58 -7.27 21.90
N MET A 112 2.52 -8.21 22.13
CA MET A 112 3.88 -8.10 21.61
C MET A 112 3.87 -8.09 20.07
N LEU A 113 3.06 -8.96 19.46
CA LEU A 113 2.93 -9.00 18.01
C LEU A 113 2.34 -7.69 17.46
N ILE A 114 1.30 -7.13 18.08
CA ILE A 114 0.69 -5.84 17.69
C ILE A 114 1.74 -4.71 17.72
N ALA A 115 2.48 -4.58 18.82
CA ALA A 115 3.52 -3.57 18.96
C ALA A 115 4.64 -3.75 17.93
N ALA A 116 5.12 -4.98 17.75
CA ALA A 116 6.15 -5.30 16.78
C ALA A 116 5.69 -5.01 15.33
N ARG A 117 4.43 -5.29 14.99
CA ARG A 117 3.83 -4.99 13.69
C ARG A 117 3.76 -3.48 13.39
N ALA A 118 3.43 -2.66 14.40
CA ALA A 118 3.46 -1.20 14.25
C ALA A 118 4.88 -0.69 13.94
N LEU A 119 5.89 -1.16 14.67
CA LEU A 119 7.29 -0.82 14.42
C LEU A 119 7.81 -1.36 13.08
N GLN A 120 7.42 -2.58 12.71
CA GLN A 120 7.76 -3.17 11.43
C GLN A 120 7.24 -2.32 10.26
N ALA A 121 6.01 -1.84 10.37
CA ALA A 121 5.41 -0.98 9.35
C ALA A 121 6.07 0.39 9.29
N LEU A 122 6.41 0.97 10.45
CA LEU A 122 7.18 2.20 10.53
C LEU A 122 8.49 2.04 9.73
N GLY A 123 9.27 0.99 9.98
CA GLY A 123 10.48 0.71 9.22
C GLY A 123 10.22 0.45 7.74
N GLY A 124 9.24 -0.40 7.41
CA GLY A 124 8.92 -0.81 6.04
C GLY A 124 8.44 0.34 5.13
N SER A 125 7.77 1.35 5.70
CA SER A 125 7.31 2.51 4.94
C SER A 125 8.46 3.38 4.40
N GLY A 126 9.64 3.31 5.02
CA GLY A 126 10.85 3.98 4.53
C GLY A 126 11.24 3.55 3.12
N GLY A 127 11.07 2.26 2.79
CA GLY A 127 11.38 1.73 1.46
C GLY A 127 10.66 2.46 0.34
N ILE A 128 9.34 2.57 0.42
CA ILE A 128 8.53 3.22 -0.64
C ILE A 128 8.71 4.74 -0.68
N VAL A 129 8.83 5.39 0.49
CA VAL A 129 8.99 6.84 0.56
C VAL A 129 10.34 7.26 -0.01
N LEU A 130 11.41 6.58 0.40
CA LEU A 130 12.77 6.93 0.00
C LEU A 130 13.07 6.47 -1.43
N ALA A 131 12.51 5.35 -1.91
CA ALA A 131 12.62 4.99 -3.32
C ALA A 131 12.06 6.09 -4.23
N ARG A 132 10.89 6.65 -3.92
CA ARG A 132 10.30 7.76 -4.67
C ARG A 132 11.14 9.04 -4.58
N ALA A 133 11.75 9.31 -3.42
CA ALA A 133 12.64 10.45 -3.23
C ALA A 133 13.92 10.29 -4.06
N ILE A 134 14.57 9.13 -4.00
CA ILE A 134 15.78 8.80 -4.77
C ILE A 134 15.52 8.92 -6.29
N VAL A 135 14.37 8.43 -6.78
CA VAL A 135 14.02 8.61 -8.19
C VAL A 135 13.93 10.09 -8.57
N ARG A 136 13.33 10.93 -7.72
CA ARG A 136 13.25 12.38 -7.98
C ARG A 136 14.59 13.10 -7.88
N ASP A 137 15.51 12.61 -7.05
CA ASP A 137 16.85 13.17 -6.91
C ASP A 137 17.73 12.84 -8.15
N LEU A 138 17.52 11.66 -8.76
CA LEU A 138 18.33 11.16 -9.88
C LEU A 138 17.77 11.46 -11.26
N TYR A 139 16.45 11.64 -11.38
CA TYR A 139 15.77 11.76 -12.67
C TYR A 139 14.76 12.92 -12.66
N ALA A 140 14.64 13.59 -13.81
CA ALA A 140 13.66 14.66 -14.04
C ALA A 140 12.66 14.30 -15.15
N GLY A 141 11.51 14.97 -15.13
CA GLY A 141 10.51 14.91 -16.21
C GLY A 141 10.02 13.49 -16.52
N ALA A 142 9.93 13.17 -17.82
CA ALA A 142 9.41 11.91 -18.32
C ALA A 142 10.18 10.67 -17.83
N ARG A 143 11.49 10.81 -17.60
CA ARG A 143 12.33 9.70 -17.11
C ARG A 143 11.98 9.33 -15.67
N ALA A 144 11.79 10.31 -14.80
CA ALA A 144 11.33 10.05 -13.43
C ALA A 144 9.95 9.34 -13.43
N GLY A 145 9.03 9.79 -14.29
CA GLY A 145 7.73 9.14 -14.47
C GLY A 145 7.84 7.68 -14.91
N ARG A 146 8.75 7.39 -15.85
CA ARG A 146 9.01 6.01 -16.31
C ARG A 146 9.53 5.12 -15.19
N GLU A 147 10.55 5.57 -14.44
CA GLU A 147 11.13 4.80 -13.34
C GLU A 147 10.10 4.52 -12.23
N LEU A 148 9.30 5.52 -11.85
CA LEU A 148 8.20 5.35 -10.89
C LEU A 148 7.13 4.37 -11.40
N SER A 149 6.85 4.36 -12.70
CA SER A 149 5.90 3.41 -13.29
C SER A 149 6.43 1.98 -13.26
N VAL A 150 7.72 1.76 -13.52
CA VAL A 150 8.36 0.42 -13.41
C VAL A 150 8.31 -0.06 -11.97
N ILE A 151 8.68 0.80 -11.01
CA ILE A 151 8.59 0.48 -9.57
C ILE A 151 7.14 0.11 -9.20
N GLY A 152 6.17 0.89 -9.65
CA GLY A 152 4.75 0.63 -9.43
C GLY A 152 4.29 -0.71 -10.02
N SER A 153 4.74 -1.07 -11.22
CA SER A 153 4.40 -2.33 -11.87
C SER A 153 4.94 -3.54 -11.10
N VAL A 154 6.18 -3.47 -10.61
CA VAL A 154 6.77 -4.52 -9.77
C VAL A 154 6.04 -4.64 -8.44
N THR A 155 5.71 -3.50 -7.81
CA THR A 155 4.97 -3.48 -6.54
C THR A 155 3.56 -4.07 -6.71
N ALA A 156 2.93 -3.90 -7.88
CA ALA A 156 1.61 -4.47 -8.18
C ALA A 156 1.59 -6.02 -8.28
N LEU A 157 2.75 -6.66 -8.44
CA LEU A 157 2.85 -8.12 -8.40
C LEU A 157 2.80 -8.68 -6.98
N ALA A 158 3.13 -7.87 -5.98
CA ALA A 158 3.19 -8.33 -4.58
C ALA A 158 1.86 -8.95 -4.11
N PRO A 159 0.67 -8.36 -4.31
CA PRO A 159 -0.60 -8.96 -3.89
C PRO A 159 -0.94 -10.29 -4.57
N VAL A 160 -0.31 -10.61 -5.69
CA VAL A 160 -0.49 -11.89 -6.39
C VAL A 160 0.46 -12.96 -5.83
N LEU A 161 1.73 -12.60 -5.63
CA LEU A 161 2.77 -13.55 -5.25
C LEU A 161 2.85 -13.77 -3.73
N ALA A 162 2.68 -12.71 -2.95
CA ALA A 162 2.91 -12.74 -1.51
C ALA A 162 1.97 -13.68 -0.75
N PRO A 163 0.65 -13.71 -0.97
CA PRO A 163 -0.22 -14.62 -0.26
C PRO A 163 0.05 -16.09 -0.58
N VAL A 164 0.45 -16.39 -1.82
CA VAL A 164 0.84 -17.75 -2.22
C VAL A 164 2.12 -18.16 -1.50
N ALA A 165 3.14 -17.31 -1.52
CA ALA A 165 4.41 -17.57 -0.81
C ALA A 165 4.17 -17.67 0.72
N GLY A 166 3.33 -16.80 1.28
CA GLY A 166 2.92 -16.85 2.68
C GLY A 166 2.19 -18.15 3.03
N GLY A 167 1.26 -18.57 2.16
CA GLY A 167 0.53 -19.83 2.32
C GLY A 167 1.44 -21.06 2.28
N MET A 168 2.44 -21.07 1.39
CA MET A 168 3.45 -22.14 1.34
C MET A 168 4.30 -22.18 2.61
N LEU A 169 4.82 -21.03 3.05
CA LEU A 169 5.62 -20.94 4.28
C LEU A 169 4.79 -21.33 5.51
N GLN A 170 3.54 -20.86 5.60
CA GLN A 170 2.63 -21.21 6.68
C GLN A 170 2.38 -22.71 6.75
N THR A 171 2.12 -23.36 5.60
CA THR A 171 1.81 -24.78 5.54
C THR A 171 3.02 -25.65 5.87
N GLY A 172 4.24 -25.26 5.43
CA GLY A 172 5.45 -26.04 5.61
C GLY A 172 6.15 -25.79 6.93
N PHE A 173 6.16 -24.55 7.44
CA PHE A 173 7.04 -24.14 8.55
C PHE A 173 6.33 -23.31 9.63
N GLY A 174 5.02 -23.04 9.48
CA GLY A 174 4.24 -22.20 10.40
C GLY A 174 4.47 -20.71 10.21
N TRP A 175 3.64 -19.89 10.88
CA TRP A 175 3.56 -18.44 10.65
C TRP A 175 4.84 -17.66 10.97
N ARG A 176 5.66 -18.13 11.90
CA ARG A 176 6.92 -17.48 12.27
C ARG A 176 7.92 -17.46 11.12
N SER A 177 7.89 -18.47 10.25
CA SER A 177 8.77 -18.57 9.08
C SER A 177 8.63 -17.42 8.11
N ILE A 178 7.43 -16.83 8.01
CA ILE A 178 7.15 -15.65 7.17
C ILE A 178 8.01 -14.48 7.65
N PHE A 179 8.03 -14.23 8.95
CA PHE A 179 8.82 -13.13 9.50
C PHE A 179 10.32 -13.36 9.36
N PHE A 180 10.80 -14.59 9.51
CA PHE A 180 12.21 -14.92 9.23
C PHE A 180 12.57 -14.71 7.75
N ALA A 181 11.68 -15.07 6.82
CA ALA A 181 11.88 -14.78 5.40
C ALA A 181 11.93 -13.26 5.13
N LEU A 182 11.07 -12.48 5.79
CA LEU A 182 11.08 -11.03 5.69
C LEU A 182 12.34 -10.39 6.30
N VAL A 183 12.87 -10.94 7.41
CA VAL A 183 14.19 -10.54 7.96
C VAL A 183 15.28 -10.79 6.94
N ALA A 184 15.33 -11.99 6.36
CA ALA A 184 16.36 -12.35 5.37
C ALA A 184 16.29 -11.42 4.14
N ALA A 185 15.09 -11.14 3.62
CA ALA A 185 14.89 -10.22 2.51
C ALA A 185 15.31 -8.79 2.87
N GLY A 186 14.96 -8.32 4.08
CA GLY A 186 15.34 -7.01 4.58
C GLY A 186 16.85 -6.84 4.74
N LEU A 187 17.53 -7.83 5.34
CA LEU A 187 18.99 -7.83 5.49
C LEU A 187 19.71 -7.87 4.13
N THR A 188 19.20 -8.66 3.20
CA THR A 188 19.72 -8.68 1.83
C THR A 188 19.58 -7.30 1.17
N GLY A 189 18.39 -6.70 1.27
CA GLY A 189 18.15 -5.35 0.77
C GLY A 189 19.04 -4.30 1.43
N ALA A 190 19.21 -4.36 2.75
CA ALA A 190 20.11 -3.47 3.50
C ALA A 190 21.58 -3.63 3.05
N GLY A 191 22.05 -4.86 2.85
CA GLY A 191 23.39 -5.14 2.34
C GLY A 191 23.62 -4.56 0.95
N VAL A 192 22.65 -4.73 0.04
CA VAL A 192 22.70 -4.13 -1.30
C VAL A 192 22.71 -2.61 -1.24
N VAL A 193 21.86 -2.01 -0.40
CA VAL A 193 21.85 -0.54 -0.19
C VAL A 193 23.18 -0.06 0.37
N TRP A 194 23.72 -0.76 1.38
CA TRP A 194 24.99 -0.39 2.00
C TRP A 194 26.14 -0.38 1.00
N ILE A 195 26.25 -1.42 0.20
CA ILE A 195 27.40 -1.63 -0.71
C ILE A 195 27.22 -0.80 -2.00
N LEU A 196 26.03 -0.83 -2.61
CA LEU A 196 25.84 -0.41 -4.01
C LEU A 196 25.13 0.93 -4.18
N LEU A 197 24.32 1.38 -3.20
CA LEU A 197 23.58 2.64 -3.34
C LEU A 197 24.46 3.83 -2.89
N PRO A 198 24.80 4.79 -3.76
CA PRO A 198 25.44 6.04 -3.35
C PRO A 198 24.44 6.94 -2.61
N GLU A 199 24.95 7.93 -1.87
CA GLU A 199 24.09 9.02 -1.40
C GLU A 199 23.62 9.85 -2.60
N THR A 200 22.29 10.04 -2.69
CA THR A 200 21.68 10.71 -3.85
C THR A 200 21.27 12.14 -3.57
N LEU A 201 21.25 12.54 -2.30
CA LEU A 201 20.91 13.90 -1.90
C LEU A 201 22.08 14.82 -2.18
N SER A 202 22.00 15.63 -3.22
CA SER A 202 23.05 16.58 -3.62
C SER A 202 23.19 17.76 -2.65
N ARG A 203 22.11 18.16 -1.99
CA ARG A 203 22.12 19.30 -1.04
C ARG A 203 21.14 19.02 0.10
N ARG A 204 21.66 18.94 1.31
CA ARG A 204 20.84 18.79 2.52
C ARG A 204 20.03 20.06 2.76
N ALA A 205 18.80 19.92 3.24
CA ALA A 205 18.00 21.05 3.65
C ALA A 205 18.70 21.78 4.80
N ALA A 206 19.01 23.06 4.60
CA ALA A 206 19.70 23.89 5.57
C ALA A 206 18.83 24.17 6.81
N GLU A 207 17.51 24.29 6.60
CA GLU A 207 16.55 24.50 7.67
C GLU A 207 15.66 23.26 7.87
N PRO A 208 15.36 22.89 9.13
CA PRO A 208 14.39 21.84 9.39
C PRO A 208 13.04 22.30 8.85
N VAL A 209 12.34 21.38 8.16
CA VAL A 209 10.96 21.63 7.78
C VAL A 209 10.16 21.84 9.05
N SER A 210 9.77 23.09 9.31
CA SER A 210 9.05 23.45 10.52
C SER A 210 7.69 22.71 10.56
N PRO A 211 7.34 22.06 11.69
CA PRO A 211 6.00 21.45 11.84
C PRO A 211 4.86 22.44 11.51
N SER A 212 5.06 23.72 11.80
CA SER A 212 4.08 24.77 11.48
C SER A 212 3.95 25.02 9.97
N SER A 213 5.04 24.95 9.19
CA SER A 213 4.99 25.08 7.73
C SER A 213 4.36 23.85 7.08
N MET A 214 4.61 22.65 7.60
CA MET A 214 3.94 21.43 7.18
C MET A 214 2.43 21.51 7.44
N LEU A 215 2.04 21.89 8.66
CA LEU A 215 0.62 22.04 9.02
C LEU A 215 -0.08 23.09 8.15
N LYS A 216 0.59 24.21 7.84
CA LYS A 216 0.09 25.23 6.92
C LYS A 216 -0.13 24.66 5.51
N SER A 217 0.80 23.86 5.01
CA SER A 217 0.67 23.21 3.70
C SER A 217 -0.48 22.21 3.68
N TYR A 218 -0.61 21.36 4.70
CA TYR A 218 -1.74 20.44 4.82
C TYR A 218 -3.08 21.18 4.92
N ARG A 219 -3.15 22.27 5.66
CA ARG A 219 -4.39 23.09 5.76
C ARG A 219 -4.79 23.71 4.43
N VAL A 220 -3.85 24.15 3.61
CA VAL A 220 -4.12 24.66 2.26
C VAL A 220 -4.67 23.56 1.37
N VAL A 221 -4.05 22.40 1.37
CA VAL A 221 -4.46 21.21 0.57
C VAL A 221 -5.85 20.74 1.02
N ALA A 222 -6.08 20.61 2.32
CA ALA A 222 -7.36 20.17 2.89
C ALA A 222 -8.53 21.13 2.69
N ARG A 223 -8.28 22.37 2.28
CA ARG A 223 -9.36 23.34 1.95
C ARG A 223 -9.83 23.26 0.50
N ASN A 224 -9.13 22.54 -0.36
CA ASN A 224 -9.51 22.42 -1.75
C ASN A 224 -10.58 21.33 -1.93
N SER A 225 -11.75 21.73 -2.38
CA SER A 225 -12.91 20.84 -2.52
C SER A 225 -12.72 19.74 -3.57
N ALA A 226 -11.98 20.01 -4.66
CA ALA A 226 -11.67 19.00 -5.66
C ALA A 226 -10.70 17.96 -5.11
N TYR A 227 -9.66 18.40 -4.36
CA TYR A 227 -8.78 17.51 -3.65
C TYR A 227 -9.54 16.57 -2.70
N LEU A 228 -10.44 17.13 -1.89
CA LEU A 228 -11.26 16.35 -0.95
C LEU A 228 -12.17 15.34 -1.67
N ALA A 229 -12.71 15.70 -2.84
CA ALA A 229 -13.49 14.77 -3.64
C ALA A 229 -12.66 13.57 -4.12
N TYR A 230 -11.47 13.82 -4.66
CA TYR A 230 -10.56 12.74 -5.09
C TYR A 230 -9.98 11.95 -3.91
N LEU A 231 -9.67 12.62 -2.80
CA LEU A 231 -9.26 11.97 -1.54
C LEU A 231 -10.34 10.99 -1.05
N GLY A 232 -11.61 11.43 -1.04
CA GLY A 232 -12.73 10.57 -0.65
C GLY A 232 -12.87 9.34 -1.53
N LEU A 233 -12.78 9.50 -2.86
CA LEU A 233 -12.84 8.40 -3.82
C LEU A 233 -11.70 7.39 -3.63
N ALA A 234 -10.46 7.86 -3.48
CA ALA A 234 -9.31 7.02 -3.20
C ALA A 234 -9.45 6.28 -1.87
N THR A 235 -9.91 7.00 -0.83
CA THR A 235 -10.03 6.46 0.53
C THR A 235 -11.12 5.40 0.63
N THR A 236 -12.31 5.64 0.11
CA THR A 236 -13.43 4.68 0.19
C THR A 236 -13.15 3.41 -0.60
N SER A 237 -12.65 3.55 -1.84
CA SER A 237 -12.30 2.37 -2.65
C SER A 237 -11.20 1.52 -2.00
N TYR A 238 -10.21 2.15 -1.38
CA TYR A 238 -9.11 1.47 -0.69
C TYR A 238 -9.54 0.86 0.64
N ALA A 239 -10.44 1.50 1.38
CA ALA A 239 -10.99 0.97 2.62
C ALA A 239 -11.74 -0.36 2.39
N GLY A 240 -12.44 -0.52 1.28
CA GLY A 240 -13.08 -1.78 0.93
C GLY A 240 -12.09 -2.91 0.59
N LEU A 241 -10.93 -2.60 -0.01
CA LEU A 241 -9.84 -3.56 -0.13
C LEU A 241 -9.38 -4.03 1.25
N PHE A 242 -9.22 -3.12 2.22
CA PHE A 242 -8.77 -3.49 3.55
C PHE A 242 -9.85 -4.16 4.41
N ALA A 243 -11.13 -3.90 4.13
CA ALA A 243 -12.21 -4.74 4.64
C ALA A 243 -12.03 -6.21 4.20
N TRP A 244 -11.74 -6.43 2.91
CA TRP A 244 -11.43 -7.76 2.37
C TRP A 244 -10.17 -8.35 3.02
N ILE A 245 -9.05 -7.63 3.01
CA ILE A 245 -7.77 -8.08 3.59
C ILE A 245 -7.96 -8.54 5.05
N SER A 246 -8.71 -7.77 5.82
CA SER A 246 -8.93 -8.07 7.25
C SER A 246 -9.82 -9.29 7.46
N GLY A 247 -10.88 -9.48 6.68
CA GLY A 247 -11.86 -10.54 6.93
C GLY A 247 -11.63 -11.83 6.14
N ALA A 248 -11.03 -11.75 4.95
CA ALA A 248 -10.97 -12.86 3.99
C ALA A 248 -10.32 -14.12 4.55
N SER A 249 -9.21 -13.97 5.29
CA SER A 249 -8.48 -15.12 5.83
C SER A 249 -9.33 -15.96 6.78
N PHE A 250 -10.03 -15.32 7.70
CA PHE A 250 -10.91 -16.00 8.64
C PHE A 250 -12.14 -16.61 7.96
N VAL A 251 -12.75 -15.87 7.03
CA VAL A 251 -13.93 -16.37 6.30
C VAL A 251 -13.56 -17.54 5.42
N LEU A 252 -12.54 -17.42 4.57
CA LEU A 252 -12.20 -18.47 3.62
C LEU A 252 -11.57 -19.70 4.30
N GLN A 253 -10.79 -19.53 5.36
CA GLN A 253 -10.16 -20.67 6.04
C GLN A 253 -11.06 -21.27 7.13
N ASN A 254 -11.63 -20.47 8.05
CA ASN A 254 -12.40 -21.00 9.17
C ASN A 254 -13.84 -21.37 8.79
N LEU A 255 -14.52 -20.57 7.93
CA LEU A 255 -15.90 -20.83 7.55
C LEU A 255 -16.00 -21.72 6.32
N TYR A 256 -15.10 -21.53 5.32
CA TYR A 256 -15.16 -22.29 4.06
C TYR A 256 -14.10 -23.39 3.95
N GLY A 257 -13.28 -23.58 4.97
CA GLY A 257 -12.37 -24.72 5.10
C GLY A 257 -11.15 -24.71 4.18
N LEU A 258 -10.77 -23.56 3.59
CA LEU A 258 -9.58 -23.50 2.74
C LEU A 258 -8.30 -23.68 3.59
N SER A 259 -7.35 -24.45 3.05
CA SER A 259 -6.00 -24.45 3.62
C SER A 259 -5.30 -23.09 3.41
N PRO A 260 -4.26 -22.75 4.19
CA PRO A 260 -3.50 -21.51 4.01
C PRO A 260 -2.96 -21.33 2.59
N PHE A 261 -2.53 -22.42 1.96
CA PHE A 261 -2.06 -22.41 0.56
C PHE A 261 -3.19 -22.10 -0.42
N HIS A 262 -4.34 -22.78 -0.30
CA HIS A 262 -5.49 -22.50 -1.17
C HIS A 262 -6.09 -21.12 -0.94
N PHE A 263 -6.05 -20.60 0.29
CA PHE A 263 -6.37 -19.20 0.57
C PHE A 263 -5.44 -18.24 -0.21
N GLY A 264 -4.12 -18.52 -0.21
CA GLY A 264 -3.15 -17.73 -0.98
C GLY A 264 -3.48 -17.67 -2.47
N ILE A 265 -3.86 -18.81 -3.07
CA ILE A 265 -4.30 -18.88 -4.47
C ILE A 265 -5.61 -18.08 -4.68
N ALA A 266 -6.59 -18.24 -3.82
CA ALA A 266 -7.86 -17.52 -3.91
C ALA A 266 -7.66 -16.00 -3.82
N PHE A 267 -6.80 -15.55 -2.93
CA PHE A 267 -6.43 -14.15 -2.80
C PHE A 267 -5.69 -13.62 -4.04
N ALA A 268 -4.77 -14.41 -4.58
CA ALA A 268 -4.05 -14.08 -5.82
C ALA A 268 -5.01 -13.93 -7.01
N LEU A 269 -5.98 -14.82 -7.15
CA LEU A 269 -7.03 -14.72 -8.19
C LEU A 269 -7.85 -13.45 -8.06
N GLY A 270 -8.22 -13.06 -6.82
CA GLY A 270 -8.85 -11.78 -6.56
C GLY A 270 -7.96 -10.60 -6.99
N SER A 271 -6.67 -10.67 -6.70
CA SER A 271 -5.68 -9.62 -7.03
C SER A 271 -5.44 -9.46 -8.54
N VAL A 272 -5.66 -10.50 -9.35
CA VAL A 272 -5.68 -10.39 -10.82
C VAL A 272 -6.74 -9.39 -11.28
N GLY A 273 -7.86 -9.29 -10.57
CA GLY A 273 -8.86 -8.24 -10.80
C GLY A 273 -8.25 -6.84 -10.75
N TYR A 274 -7.45 -6.53 -9.72
CA TYR A 274 -6.77 -5.24 -9.61
C TYR A 274 -5.83 -4.96 -10.79
N MET A 275 -5.03 -5.93 -11.21
CA MET A 275 -4.15 -5.79 -12.38
C MET A 275 -4.93 -5.56 -13.67
N THR A 276 -6.03 -6.28 -13.84
CA THR A 276 -6.95 -6.10 -14.97
C THR A 276 -7.54 -4.69 -14.97
N GLY A 277 -7.99 -4.21 -13.82
CA GLY A 277 -8.55 -2.87 -13.64
C GLY A 277 -7.54 -1.77 -13.95
N THR A 278 -6.31 -1.86 -13.45
CA THR A 278 -5.26 -0.86 -13.73
C THR A 278 -4.88 -0.84 -15.21
N THR A 279 -4.77 -2.01 -15.85
CA THR A 279 -4.47 -2.13 -17.27
C THR A 279 -5.59 -1.54 -18.14
N LEU A 280 -6.85 -1.83 -17.77
CA LEU A 280 -8.02 -1.28 -18.45
C LEU A 280 -8.12 0.24 -18.26
N ALA A 281 -7.86 0.72 -17.05
CA ALA A 281 -7.83 2.16 -16.75
C ALA A 281 -6.81 2.92 -17.61
N ALA A 282 -5.61 2.36 -17.80
CA ALA A 282 -4.56 2.96 -18.61
C ALA A 282 -5.00 3.17 -20.08
N ARG A 283 -5.87 2.29 -20.60
CA ARG A 283 -6.44 2.41 -21.95
C ARG A 283 -7.65 3.34 -21.99
N LEU A 284 -8.54 3.21 -21.01
CA LEU A 284 -9.80 3.94 -20.98
C LEU A 284 -9.60 5.42 -20.67
N VAL A 285 -8.63 5.78 -19.83
CA VAL A 285 -8.38 7.18 -19.46
C VAL A 285 -8.03 8.05 -20.68
N LEU A 286 -7.35 7.48 -21.67
CA LEU A 286 -7.00 8.18 -22.90
C LEU A 286 -8.22 8.43 -23.80
N ARG A 287 -9.27 7.60 -23.71
CA ARG A 287 -10.48 7.71 -24.55
C ARG A 287 -11.62 8.42 -23.83
N LEU A 288 -11.82 8.13 -22.56
CA LEU A 288 -12.98 8.58 -21.77
C LEU A 288 -12.66 9.74 -20.83
N GLY A 289 -11.37 9.98 -20.58
CA GLY A 289 -10.90 10.91 -19.55
C GLY A 289 -10.95 10.32 -18.13
N LEU A 290 -10.33 11.05 -17.22
CA LEU A 290 -10.14 10.65 -15.82
C LEU A 290 -11.47 10.41 -15.10
N ASP A 291 -12.42 11.34 -15.19
CA ASP A 291 -13.67 11.31 -14.42
C ASP A 291 -14.57 10.12 -14.78
N ARG A 292 -14.74 9.83 -16.09
CA ARG A 292 -15.55 8.69 -16.55
C ARG A 292 -14.89 7.36 -16.19
N THR A 293 -13.56 7.29 -16.23
CA THR A 293 -12.81 6.08 -15.83
C THR A 293 -13.01 5.80 -14.35
N ILE A 294 -13.01 6.84 -13.48
CA ILE A 294 -13.33 6.69 -12.05
C ILE A 294 -14.79 6.22 -11.88
N GLY A 295 -15.74 6.76 -12.67
CA GLY A 295 -17.13 6.37 -12.56
C GLY A 295 -17.38 4.90 -12.90
N LEU A 296 -16.75 4.39 -13.98
CA LEU A 296 -16.81 2.97 -14.33
C LEU A 296 -16.20 2.09 -13.23
N GLY A 297 -15.06 2.52 -12.68
CA GLY A 297 -14.42 1.81 -11.57
C GLY A 297 -15.27 1.82 -10.30
N GLY A 298 -15.90 2.95 -9.95
CA GLY A 298 -16.84 3.05 -8.83
C GLY A 298 -18.06 2.14 -9.00
N GLY A 299 -18.59 2.06 -10.22
CA GLY A 299 -19.65 1.11 -10.57
C GLY A 299 -19.23 -0.35 -10.38
N ALA A 300 -18.01 -0.70 -10.80
CA ALA A 300 -17.46 -2.04 -10.60
C ALA A 300 -17.23 -2.34 -9.09
N CYS A 301 -16.74 -1.37 -8.30
CA CYS A 301 -16.63 -1.53 -6.84
C CYS A 301 -18.00 -1.79 -6.19
N ALA A 302 -19.02 -1.02 -6.56
CA ALA A 302 -20.38 -1.21 -6.05
C ALA A 302 -20.95 -2.59 -6.48
N ALA A 303 -20.79 -2.97 -7.74
CA ALA A 303 -21.27 -4.25 -8.26
C ALA A 303 -20.57 -5.44 -7.59
N GLY A 304 -19.25 -5.37 -7.40
CA GLY A 304 -18.48 -6.40 -6.70
C GLY A 304 -18.91 -6.55 -5.24
N GLY A 305 -19.03 -5.43 -4.51
CA GLY A 305 -19.46 -5.44 -3.11
C GLY A 305 -20.89 -5.96 -2.95
N LEU A 306 -21.83 -5.47 -3.75
CA LEU A 306 -23.22 -5.97 -3.75
C LEU A 306 -23.29 -7.42 -4.18
N GLY A 307 -22.47 -7.86 -5.15
CA GLY A 307 -22.37 -9.25 -5.55
C GLY A 307 -22.03 -10.19 -4.40
N MET A 308 -21.14 -9.77 -3.47
CA MET A 308 -20.85 -10.56 -2.26
C MET A 308 -22.08 -10.67 -1.37
N VAL A 309 -22.80 -9.57 -1.16
CA VAL A 309 -24.04 -9.55 -0.35
C VAL A 309 -25.08 -10.46 -0.96
N VAL A 310 -25.31 -10.37 -2.28
CA VAL A 310 -26.27 -11.22 -3.00
C VAL A 310 -25.87 -12.70 -2.90
N ALA A 311 -24.59 -13.03 -3.08
CA ALA A 311 -24.11 -14.41 -2.96
C ALA A 311 -24.40 -15.00 -1.58
N LEU A 312 -24.17 -14.23 -0.50
CA LEU A 312 -24.52 -14.67 0.85
C LEU A 312 -26.03 -14.76 1.09
N ALA A 313 -26.83 -13.83 0.55
CA ALA A 313 -28.29 -13.86 0.66
C ALA A 313 -28.90 -15.07 -0.05
N LEU A 314 -28.26 -15.57 -1.12
CA LEU A 314 -28.64 -16.79 -1.81
C LEU A 314 -28.12 -18.07 -1.13
N GLY A 315 -27.47 -17.94 0.03
CA GLY A 315 -26.90 -19.08 0.77
C GLY A 315 -25.70 -19.75 0.11
N LEU A 316 -24.99 -19.08 -0.80
CA LEU A 316 -23.81 -19.64 -1.45
C LEU A 316 -22.61 -19.64 -0.47
N THR A 317 -22.13 -20.83 -0.12
CA THR A 317 -21.07 -21.04 0.88
C THR A 317 -19.74 -21.50 0.25
N SER A 318 -19.53 -21.29 -1.04
CA SER A 318 -18.29 -21.62 -1.73
C SER A 318 -17.29 -20.45 -1.70
N ALA A 319 -15.99 -20.73 -1.70
CA ALA A 319 -14.98 -19.68 -1.79
C ALA A 319 -15.14 -18.80 -3.04
N THR A 320 -15.56 -19.39 -4.16
CA THR A 320 -15.79 -18.69 -5.43
C THR A 320 -16.89 -17.63 -5.33
N SER A 321 -17.89 -17.85 -4.46
CA SER A 321 -18.99 -16.89 -4.24
C SER A 321 -18.53 -15.55 -3.63
N LEU A 322 -17.37 -15.53 -3.02
CA LEU A 322 -16.75 -14.30 -2.50
C LEU A 322 -15.57 -13.83 -3.38
N VAL A 323 -14.79 -14.77 -3.93
CA VAL A 323 -13.58 -14.45 -4.72
C VAL A 323 -13.92 -13.81 -6.06
N LEU A 324 -14.97 -14.25 -6.76
CA LEU A 324 -15.38 -13.64 -8.02
C LEU A 324 -15.89 -12.20 -7.84
N PRO A 325 -16.83 -11.92 -6.93
CA PRO A 325 -17.26 -10.55 -6.68
C PRO A 325 -16.13 -9.63 -6.20
N ILE A 326 -15.24 -10.11 -5.33
CA ILE A 326 -14.10 -9.26 -4.91
C ILE A 326 -13.12 -9.00 -6.06
N ALA A 327 -12.93 -9.91 -7.01
CA ALA A 327 -12.13 -9.64 -8.19
C ALA A 327 -12.71 -8.50 -9.03
N VAL A 328 -14.05 -8.41 -9.15
CA VAL A 328 -14.76 -7.29 -9.78
C VAL A 328 -14.53 -5.99 -8.99
N TYR A 329 -14.66 -6.05 -7.65
CA TYR A 329 -14.36 -4.90 -6.79
C TYR A 329 -12.94 -4.39 -7.00
N LEU A 330 -11.95 -5.30 -6.98
CA LEU A 330 -10.54 -4.97 -7.15
C LEU A 330 -10.22 -4.44 -8.54
N ALA A 331 -10.93 -4.90 -9.58
CA ALA A 331 -10.84 -4.30 -10.91
C ALA A 331 -11.34 -2.84 -10.89
N GLY A 332 -12.46 -2.59 -10.20
CA GLY A 332 -12.96 -1.25 -9.96
C GLY A 332 -11.96 -0.38 -9.20
N LEU A 333 -11.36 -0.89 -8.13
CA LEU A 333 -10.31 -0.22 -7.36
C LEU A 333 -9.11 0.15 -8.25
N GLY A 334 -8.66 -0.78 -9.12
CA GLY A 334 -7.58 -0.53 -10.07
C GLY A 334 -7.89 0.61 -11.05
N MET A 335 -9.17 0.86 -11.34
CA MET A 335 -9.61 2.00 -12.15
C MET A 335 -9.75 3.29 -11.34
N VAL A 336 -10.24 3.22 -10.10
CA VAL A 336 -10.50 4.40 -9.25
C VAL A 336 -9.21 4.98 -8.68
N LEU A 337 -8.38 4.14 -8.06
CA LEU A 337 -7.29 4.59 -7.18
C LEU A 337 -6.21 5.42 -7.91
N PRO A 338 -5.61 4.95 -9.04
CA PRO A 338 -4.59 5.74 -9.74
C PRO A 338 -5.13 7.06 -10.28
N GLN A 339 -6.35 7.05 -10.80
CA GLN A 339 -6.99 8.23 -11.37
C GLN A 339 -7.35 9.26 -10.28
N SER A 340 -7.81 8.79 -9.13
CA SER A 340 -8.12 9.67 -7.99
C SER A 340 -6.84 10.29 -7.41
N ILE A 341 -5.74 9.54 -7.32
CA ILE A 341 -4.44 10.08 -6.90
C ILE A 341 -3.96 11.15 -7.89
N ALA A 342 -4.03 10.88 -9.20
CA ALA A 342 -3.65 11.85 -10.23
C ALA A 342 -4.49 13.12 -10.14
N GLY A 343 -5.82 12.99 -10.04
CA GLY A 343 -6.73 14.12 -9.90
C GLY A 343 -6.51 14.94 -8.63
N ALA A 344 -6.15 14.29 -7.52
CA ALA A 344 -5.85 14.96 -6.25
C ALA A 344 -4.55 15.78 -6.33
N MET A 345 -3.54 15.32 -7.09
CA MET A 345 -2.25 16.00 -7.22
C MET A 345 -2.29 17.20 -8.19
N THR A 346 -3.17 17.18 -9.18
CA THR A 346 -3.24 18.19 -10.25
C THR A 346 -3.28 19.64 -9.74
N PRO A 347 -4.07 20.01 -8.69
CA PRO A 347 -4.12 21.39 -8.20
C PRO A 347 -2.87 21.84 -7.43
N PHE A 348 -1.94 20.93 -7.13
CA PHE A 348 -0.83 21.19 -6.19
C PHE A 348 0.54 20.78 -6.72
N PRO A 349 1.00 21.22 -7.90
CA PRO A 349 2.32 20.84 -8.44
C PRO A 349 3.46 21.23 -7.50
N GLU A 350 3.40 22.44 -6.90
CA GLU A 350 4.42 22.93 -5.96
C GLU A 350 4.34 22.30 -4.55
N ARG A 351 3.21 21.67 -4.22
CA ARG A 351 2.93 21.05 -2.91
C ARG A 351 2.56 19.57 -3.03
N ALA A 352 2.99 18.93 -4.12
CA ALA A 352 2.68 17.54 -4.39
C ALA A 352 3.09 16.58 -3.26
N GLY A 353 4.21 16.88 -2.58
CA GLY A 353 4.65 16.13 -1.41
C GLY A 353 3.64 16.18 -0.25
N ALA A 354 3.16 17.37 0.11
CA ALA A 354 2.16 17.54 1.16
C ALA A 354 0.80 16.91 0.78
N ALA A 355 0.37 17.09 -0.47
CA ALA A 355 -0.87 16.49 -0.96
C ALA A 355 -0.80 14.96 -0.96
N SER A 356 0.31 14.37 -1.40
CA SER A 356 0.52 12.92 -1.39
C SER A 356 0.61 12.34 0.04
N ALA A 357 1.29 13.03 0.96
CA ALA A 357 1.42 12.60 2.34
C ALA A 357 0.06 12.62 3.06
N LEU A 358 -0.72 13.69 2.88
CA LEU A 358 -2.06 13.80 3.46
C LEU A 358 -3.01 12.72 2.91
N LEU A 359 -2.97 12.48 1.59
CA LEU A 359 -3.75 11.43 0.94
C LEU A 359 -3.39 10.06 1.51
N GLY A 360 -2.11 9.72 1.55
CA GLY A 360 -1.64 8.45 2.09
C GLY A 360 -2.01 8.26 3.55
N PHE A 361 -1.86 9.29 4.38
CA PHE A 361 -2.22 9.24 5.80
C PHE A 361 -3.73 8.97 6.00
N VAL A 362 -4.59 9.74 5.35
CA VAL A 362 -6.05 9.58 5.47
C VAL A 362 -6.49 8.22 4.94
N GLN A 363 -5.96 7.80 3.80
CA GLN A 363 -6.25 6.52 3.17
C GLN A 363 -5.88 5.33 4.07
N GLN A 364 -4.67 5.33 4.63
CA GLN A 364 -4.20 4.25 5.51
C GLN A 364 -4.94 4.23 6.85
N SER A 365 -5.25 5.41 7.40
CA SER A 365 -6.01 5.51 8.64
C SER A 365 -7.44 5.00 8.47
N ALA A 366 -8.10 5.35 7.37
CA ALA A 366 -9.44 4.84 7.06
C ALA A 366 -9.44 3.33 6.79
N ALA A 367 -8.40 2.82 6.12
CA ALA A 367 -8.21 1.40 5.89
C ALA A 367 -8.02 0.64 7.22
N ALA A 368 -7.19 1.18 8.13
CA ALA A 368 -6.98 0.62 9.46
C ALA A 368 -8.29 0.57 10.28
N LEU A 369 -9.05 1.66 10.26
CA LEU A 369 -10.35 1.75 10.95
C LEU A 369 -11.36 0.77 10.37
N CYS A 370 -11.49 0.71 9.04
CA CYS A 370 -12.39 -0.22 8.35
C CYS A 370 -12.03 -1.67 8.68
N GLY A 371 -10.75 -2.02 8.62
CA GLY A 371 -10.26 -3.34 9.00
C GLY A 371 -10.54 -3.69 10.47
N ALA A 372 -10.34 -2.74 11.39
CA ALA A 372 -10.64 -2.95 12.81
C ALA A 372 -12.15 -3.18 13.06
N ILE A 373 -13.02 -2.41 12.39
CA ILE A 373 -14.48 -2.58 12.48
C ILE A 373 -14.88 -3.96 11.94
N VAL A 374 -14.39 -4.36 10.78
CA VAL A 374 -14.66 -5.70 10.23
C VAL A 374 -14.19 -6.77 11.20
N GLY A 375 -12.99 -6.62 11.77
CA GLY A 375 -12.44 -7.55 12.75
C GLY A 375 -13.29 -7.72 14.00
N ALA A 376 -13.76 -6.61 14.53
CA ALA A 376 -14.61 -6.62 15.73
C ALA A 376 -15.99 -7.28 15.49
N LEU A 377 -16.52 -7.15 14.26
CA LEU A 377 -17.87 -7.62 13.91
C LEU A 377 -17.89 -9.02 13.28
N LEU A 378 -16.75 -9.55 12.83
CA LEU A 378 -16.69 -10.73 11.96
C LEU A 378 -17.34 -11.98 12.62
N GLY A 379 -17.07 -12.24 13.89
CA GLY A 379 -17.62 -13.38 14.62
C GLY A 379 -17.51 -14.69 13.84
N SER A 380 -18.62 -15.41 13.72
CA SER A 380 -18.78 -16.67 12.96
C SER A 380 -19.49 -16.47 11.62
N SER A 381 -19.52 -15.26 11.07
CA SER A 381 -20.31 -14.94 9.88
C SER A 381 -19.51 -14.16 8.85
N ALA A 382 -19.76 -14.41 7.55
CA ALA A 382 -19.17 -13.65 6.44
C ALA A 382 -19.89 -12.31 6.17
N TRP A 383 -21.06 -12.09 6.79
CA TRP A 383 -21.89 -10.90 6.56
C TRP A 383 -21.19 -9.57 6.84
N PRO A 384 -20.44 -9.38 7.95
CA PRO A 384 -19.75 -8.12 8.21
C PRO A 384 -18.73 -7.78 7.14
N LEU A 385 -18.01 -8.79 6.62
CA LEU A 385 -17.07 -8.62 5.52
C LEU A 385 -17.78 -8.14 4.25
N ALA A 386 -18.82 -8.86 3.82
CA ALA A 386 -19.57 -8.54 2.60
C ALA A 386 -20.24 -7.16 2.70
N ALA A 387 -20.85 -6.86 3.85
CA ALA A 387 -21.49 -5.56 4.11
C ALA A 387 -20.49 -4.40 4.07
N ALA A 388 -19.31 -4.57 4.65
CA ALA A 388 -18.27 -3.54 4.63
C ALA A 388 -17.75 -3.27 3.20
N VAL A 389 -17.47 -4.34 2.43
CA VAL A 389 -17.03 -4.20 1.03
C VAL A 389 -18.13 -3.53 0.19
N ALA A 390 -19.40 -3.94 0.36
CA ALA A 390 -20.53 -3.33 -0.34
C ALA A 390 -20.72 -1.86 0.04
N ALA A 391 -20.67 -1.54 1.32
CA ALA A 391 -20.79 -0.15 1.81
C ALA A 391 -19.69 0.75 1.22
N MET A 392 -18.44 0.29 1.19
CA MET A 392 -17.34 1.06 0.63
C MET A 392 -17.43 1.19 -0.89
N GLY A 393 -17.88 0.16 -1.61
CA GLY A 393 -18.12 0.23 -3.05
C GLY A 393 -19.25 1.21 -3.40
N CYS A 394 -20.37 1.12 -2.69
CA CYS A 394 -21.49 2.06 -2.85
C CYS A 394 -21.11 3.49 -2.46
N ALA A 395 -20.31 3.68 -1.39
CA ALA A 395 -19.79 4.98 -0.99
C ALA A 395 -18.89 5.58 -2.07
N THR A 396 -18.03 4.77 -2.71
CA THR A 396 -17.18 5.20 -3.82
C THR A 396 -18.01 5.69 -5.00
N LEU A 397 -19.02 4.92 -5.42
CA LEU A 397 -19.92 5.31 -6.50
C LEU A 397 -20.75 6.54 -6.14
N GLY A 398 -21.31 6.59 -4.92
CA GLY A 398 -22.09 7.71 -4.41
C GLY A 398 -21.28 9.01 -4.35
N LEU A 399 -20.03 8.95 -3.85
CA LEU A 399 -19.12 10.09 -3.85
C LEU A 399 -18.80 10.56 -5.27
N TRP A 400 -18.61 9.63 -6.23
CA TRP A 400 -18.40 10.02 -7.62
C TRP A 400 -19.60 10.79 -8.17
N ILE A 401 -20.82 10.36 -7.90
CA ILE A 401 -22.04 11.05 -8.34
C ILE A 401 -22.15 12.44 -7.70
N VAL A 402 -22.08 12.50 -6.37
CA VAL A 402 -22.34 13.73 -5.59
C VAL A 402 -21.27 14.79 -5.83
N THR A 403 -20.00 14.39 -5.97
CA THR A 403 -18.88 15.34 -6.13
C THR A 403 -18.58 15.70 -7.60
N ARG A 404 -19.43 15.29 -8.55
CA ARG A 404 -19.23 15.53 -9.99
C ARG A 404 -19.00 17.00 -10.32
N ALA A 405 -19.81 17.89 -9.76
CA ALA A 405 -19.71 19.34 -10.02
C ALA A 405 -18.39 19.94 -9.52
N LEU A 406 -17.85 19.45 -8.39
CA LEU A 406 -16.57 19.90 -7.83
C LEU A 406 -15.40 19.51 -8.72
N ARG A 407 -15.39 18.28 -9.21
CA ARG A 407 -14.34 17.76 -10.11
C ARG A 407 -14.39 18.41 -11.50
N ALA A 408 -15.60 18.66 -12.01
CA ALA A 408 -15.77 19.34 -13.31
C ALA A 408 -15.28 20.80 -13.29
N ARG A 409 -15.42 21.50 -12.18
CA ARG A 409 -14.88 22.86 -12.00
C ARG A 409 -13.35 22.86 -12.02
N ALA A 410 -12.74 21.91 -11.33
CA ALA A 410 -11.28 21.78 -11.32
C ALA A 410 -10.69 21.45 -12.70
N ALA A 411 -11.38 20.59 -13.48
CA ALA A 411 -10.93 20.24 -14.83
C ALA A 411 -11.00 21.41 -15.84
N LYS A 412 -11.76 22.47 -15.55
CA LYS A 412 -11.84 23.68 -16.41
C LYS A 412 -10.80 24.74 -16.07
N GLN A 413 -10.10 24.61 -14.94
CA GLN A 413 -9.10 25.56 -14.46
C GLN A 413 -7.67 25.20 -14.93
N HIS A 414 -7.51 24.04 -15.52
CA HIS A 414 -6.28 23.49 -16.10
C HIS A 414 -6.48 23.08 -17.56
#